data_40335320e239f590339728b60d8e4601
#
_entry.id   40335320e239f590339728b60d8e4601
#
_cell.length_a   1.000
_cell.length_b   1.000
_cell.length_c   1.000
_cell.angle_alpha   90.00
_cell.angle_beta   90.00
_cell.angle_gamma   90.00
#
_symmetry.space_group_name_H-M   'P 1'
#
loop_
_entity.id
_entity.type
_entity.pdbx_description
1 polymer ?
#
loop_
_entity_poly.entity_id
_entity_poly.type
_entity_poly.pdbx_seq_one_letter_code
_entity_poly.pdbx_strand_id
1 'polypeptide(L)'
;ERGTTFGYNNLIVDMLGLSEMKKIGNPIVFDVTHSLQIPGGQGDAASGRGEQALDLALSGVAQGIAALFIETHPSPKDAKCDGPSATKLSEMAHILKKVSDLDSFIKTQK
;
A
#
# COMPACT_ATOMS: atom_id res chain seq x y z
N GLU A 1 -3.24 -5.18 -6.76
CA GLU A 1 -3.34 -3.79 -7.23
C GLU A 1 -2.24 -2.95 -6.61
N ARG A 2 -1.60 -2.13 -7.36
CA ARG A 2 -0.51 -1.25 -6.92
C ARG A 2 -0.63 0.19 -7.44
N GLY A 3 -1.72 0.56 -8.08
CA GLY A 3 -1.92 1.90 -8.62
C GLY A 3 -1.51 2.05 -10.09
N THR A 4 -1.77 3.22 -10.61
CA THR A 4 -1.54 3.62 -12.00
C THR A 4 -0.76 4.93 -12.07
N THR A 5 -0.33 5.33 -13.29
CA THR A 5 0.51 6.50 -13.52
C THR A 5 -0.28 7.77 -13.89
N PHE A 6 -1.49 7.96 -13.41
CA PHE A 6 -2.34 9.10 -13.74
C PHE A 6 -2.07 10.38 -12.95
N GLY A 7 -1.23 10.32 -11.90
CA GLY A 7 -0.85 11.49 -11.12
C GLY A 7 0.33 12.25 -11.73
N TYR A 8 0.63 13.42 -11.20
CA TYR A 8 1.82 14.19 -11.56
C TYR A 8 3.07 13.52 -10.97
N ASN A 9 3.72 12.65 -11.75
CA ASN A 9 4.85 11.82 -11.32
C ASN A 9 4.55 10.90 -10.13
N ASN A 10 3.28 10.63 -9.85
CA ASN A 10 2.83 9.73 -8.79
C ASN A 10 2.05 8.57 -9.37
N LEU A 11 2.09 7.43 -8.72
CA LEU A 11 1.07 6.41 -8.89
C LEU A 11 -0.18 6.82 -8.09
N ILE A 12 -1.35 6.60 -8.66
CA ILE A 12 -2.64 6.85 -8.00
C ILE A 12 -3.40 5.54 -7.96
N VAL A 13 -3.94 5.20 -6.80
CA VAL A 13 -4.81 4.03 -6.65
C VAL A 13 -6.26 4.47 -6.87
N ASP A 14 -6.92 3.83 -7.82
CA ASP A 14 -8.37 3.93 -7.97
C ASP A 14 -9.05 3.00 -6.95
N MET A 15 -9.54 3.56 -5.86
CA MET A 15 -10.20 2.79 -4.81
C MET A 15 -11.48 2.10 -5.30
N LEU A 16 -12.21 2.69 -6.25
CA LEU A 16 -13.37 2.04 -6.86
C LEU A 16 -12.94 0.87 -7.77
N GLY A 17 -11.74 0.93 -8.33
CA GLY A 17 -11.14 -0.18 -9.07
C GLY A 17 -11.02 -1.45 -8.23
N LEU A 18 -10.71 -1.34 -6.94
CA LEU A 18 -10.71 -2.49 -6.03
C LEU A 18 -12.09 -3.14 -5.93
N SER A 19 -13.14 -2.33 -5.87
CA SER A 19 -14.52 -2.83 -5.87
C SER A 19 -14.88 -3.56 -7.17
N GLU A 20 -14.45 -3.02 -8.32
CA GLU A 20 -14.66 -3.69 -9.61
C GLU A 20 -13.89 -5.00 -9.71
N MET A 21 -12.64 -5.03 -9.24
CA MET A 21 -11.83 -6.25 -9.24
C MET A 21 -12.46 -7.37 -8.42
N LYS A 22 -13.14 -7.06 -7.31
CA LYS A 22 -13.82 -8.06 -6.48
C LYS A 22 -14.93 -8.81 -7.24
N LYS A 23 -15.52 -8.20 -8.25
CA LYS A 23 -16.56 -8.84 -9.08
C LYS A 23 -16.04 -10.05 -9.87
N ILE A 24 -14.72 -10.14 -10.07
CA ILE A 24 -14.08 -11.28 -10.73
C ILE A 24 -14.12 -12.54 -9.85
N GLY A 25 -14.31 -12.38 -8.53
CA GLY A 25 -14.43 -13.49 -7.60
C GLY A 25 -13.12 -14.00 -7.01
N ASN A 26 -11.99 -13.38 -7.35
CA ASN A 26 -10.69 -13.72 -6.78
C ASN A 26 -10.37 -12.85 -5.55
N PRO A 27 -9.60 -13.37 -4.57
CA PRO A 27 -9.08 -12.57 -3.48
C PRO A 27 -8.21 -11.42 -4.01
N ILE A 28 -8.41 -10.23 -3.47
CA ILE A 28 -7.62 -9.05 -3.85
C ILE A 28 -6.51 -8.84 -2.82
N VAL A 29 -5.28 -8.77 -3.30
CA VAL A 29 -4.12 -8.31 -2.54
C VAL A 29 -3.81 -6.88 -2.96
N PHE A 30 -3.78 -5.96 -2.01
CA PHE A 30 -3.44 -4.57 -2.26
C PHE A 30 -1.98 -4.32 -1.90
N ASP A 31 -1.20 -3.89 -2.90
CA ASP A 31 0.22 -3.59 -2.75
C ASP A 31 0.42 -2.13 -2.34
N VAL A 32 0.60 -1.92 -1.05
CA VAL A 32 0.80 -0.59 -0.47
C VAL A 32 2.16 -0.01 -0.88
N THR A 33 3.20 -0.83 -0.85
CA THR A 33 4.58 -0.40 -1.10
C THR A 33 4.74 0.18 -2.51
N HIS A 34 4.37 -0.58 -3.53
CA HIS A 34 4.58 -0.17 -4.91
C HIS A 34 3.57 0.91 -5.35
N SER A 35 2.43 1.01 -4.72
CA SER A 35 1.49 2.12 -4.93
C SER A 35 2.02 3.47 -4.43
N LEU A 36 3.02 3.47 -3.55
CA LEU A 36 3.65 4.68 -3.03
C LEU A 36 4.88 5.12 -3.82
N GLN A 37 5.26 4.40 -4.87
CA GLN A 37 6.37 4.80 -5.72
C GLN A 37 6.08 6.10 -6.46
N ILE A 38 7.13 6.88 -6.65
CA ILE A 38 7.15 8.05 -7.53
C ILE A 38 8.04 7.69 -8.72
N PRO A 39 7.48 7.28 -9.86
CA PRO A 39 8.27 6.83 -11.01
C PRO A 39 9.21 7.94 -11.48
N GLY A 40 10.52 7.62 -11.62
CA GLY A 40 11.53 8.58 -12.06
C GLY A 40 11.85 9.70 -11.07
N GLY A 41 11.40 9.61 -9.82
CA GLY A 41 11.62 10.65 -8.81
C GLY A 41 13.09 10.88 -8.43
N GLN A 42 13.97 9.92 -8.76
CA GLN A 42 15.43 10.03 -8.59
C GLN A 42 16.17 9.87 -9.94
N GLY A 43 15.65 10.43 -11.02
CA GLY A 43 16.18 10.24 -12.36
C GLY A 43 15.87 8.85 -12.89
N ASP A 44 16.89 7.99 -13.01
CA ASP A 44 16.72 6.62 -13.51
C ASP A 44 16.11 5.66 -12.47
N ALA A 45 15.95 6.10 -11.22
CA ALA A 45 15.36 5.29 -10.14
C ALA A 45 14.02 5.87 -9.67
N ALA A 46 13.12 5.00 -9.22
CA ALA A 46 11.90 5.42 -8.56
C ALA A 46 12.20 6.00 -7.18
N SER A 47 11.49 7.05 -6.78
CA SER A 47 11.39 7.51 -5.40
C SER A 47 10.11 6.95 -4.76
N GLY A 48 9.73 7.40 -3.57
CA GLY A 48 8.55 6.90 -2.90
C GLY A 48 8.11 7.74 -1.70
N ARG A 49 6.97 7.34 -1.15
CA ARG A 49 6.28 8.01 -0.03
C ARG A 49 6.01 7.01 1.09
N GLY A 50 7.05 6.27 1.50
CA GLY A 50 6.92 5.19 2.50
C GLY A 50 6.29 5.63 3.82
N GLU A 51 6.43 6.91 4.20
CA GLU A 51 5.81 7.49 5.38
C GLU A 51 4.27 7.51 5.32
N GLN A 52 3.68 7.39 4.14
CA GLN A 52 2.23 7.34 3.93
C GLN A 52 1.66 5.91 3.89
N ALA A 53 2.47 4.92 4.22
CA ALA A 53 2.07 3.52 4.14
C ALA A 53 0.85 3.19 5.01
N LEU A 54 0.77 3.74 6.23
CA LEU A 54 -0.38 3.51 7.09
C LEU A 54 -1.67 4.08 6.49
N ASP A 55 -1.63 5.30 5.99
CA ASP A 55 -2.81 5.97 5.42
C ASP A 55 -3.36 5.19 4.22
N LEU A 56 -2.45 4.75 3.34
CA LEU A 56 -2.82 3.99 2.16
C LEU A 56 -3.31 2.58 2.52
N ALA A 57 -2.65 1.92 3.47
CA ALA A 57 -3.06 0.60 3.95
C ALA A 57 -4.49 0.62 4.51
N LEU A 58 -4.80 1.58 5.37
CA LEU A 58 -6.14 1.73 5.94
C LEU A 58 -7.19 2.02 4.87
N SER A 59 -6.86 2.84 3.87
CA SER A 59 -7.75 3.12 2.74
C SER A 59 -8.08 1.85 1.94
N GLY A 60 -7.08 1.02 1.68
CA GLY A 60 -7.27 -0.26 1.01
C GLY A 60 -8.11 -1.23 1.83
N VAL A 61 -7.80 -1.38 3.13
CA VAL A 61 -8.53 -2.27 4.04
C VAL A 61 -10.00 -1.89 4.15
N ALA A 62 -10.32 -0.59 4.12
CA ALA A 62 -11.70 -0.11 4.13
C ALA A 62 -12.53 -0.63 2.94
N GLN A 63 -11.89 -1.04 1.85
CA GLN A 63 -12.56 -1.66 0.70
C GLN A 63 -12.93 -3.15 0.94
N GLY A 64 -12.55 -3.73 2.09
CA GLY A 64 -12.82 -5.14 2.38
C GLY A 64 -12.02 -6.10 1.48
N ILE A 65 -10.73 -5.85 1.33
CA ILE A 65 -9.80 -6.70 0.57
C ILE A 65 -9.37 -7.93 1.35
N ALA A 66 -8.72 -8.88 0.68
CA ALA A 66 -8.27 -10.13 1.30
C ALA A 66 -6.93 -10.00 2.01
N ALA A 67 -5.99 -9.19 1.47
CA ALA A 67 -4.65 -9.05 2.02
C ALA A 67 -3.99 -7.74 1.61
N LEU A 68 -2.93 -7.38 2.36
CA LEU A 68 -2.00 -6.31 2.01
C LEU A 68 -0.63 -6.90 1.66
N PHE A 69 0.06 -6.25 0.75
CA PHE A 69 1.49 -6.44 0.51
C PHE A 69 2.23 -5.20 1.01
N ILE A 70 3.18 -5.36 1.92
CA ILE A 70 3.98 -4.27 2.48
C ILE A 70 5.42 -4.73 2.59
N GLU A 71 6.33 -4.09 1.85
CA GLU A 71 7.76 -4.29 2.05
C GLU A 71 8.24 -3.53 3.27
N THR A 72 9.08 -4.16 4.06
CA THR A 72 9.64 -3.57 5.27
C THR A 72 11.14 -3.81 5.36
N HIS A 73 11.85 -2.85 5.94
CA HIS A 73 13.29 -2.94 6.16
C HIS A 73 13.64 -2.25 7.49
N PRO A 74 14.62 -2.77 8.26
CA PRO A 74 15.07 -2.11 9.49
C PRO A 74 15.51 -0.66 9.28
N SER A 75 16.15 -0.39 8.14
CA SER A 75 16.61 0.93 7.72
C SER A 75 16.29 1.11 6.23
N PRO A 76 15.12 1.63 5.84
CA PRO A 76 14.70 1.74 4.43
C PRO A 76 15.71 2.45 3.54
N LYS A 77 16.42 3.45 4.05
CA LYS A 77 17.48 4.17 3.31
C LYS A 77 18.62 3.26 2.84
N ASP A 78 18.83 2.11 3.51
CA ASP A 78 19.89 1.16 3.21
C ASP A 78 19.36 -0.05 2.44
N ALA A 79 18.09 -0.07 2.07
CA ALA A 79 17.48 -1.14 1.28
C ALA A 79 18.07 -1.18 -0.12
N LYS A 80 18.26 -2.39 -0.66
CA LYS A 80 18.84 -2.59 -1.99
C LYS A 80 17.91 -2.17 -3.13
N CYS A 81 16.60 -2.16 -2.87
CA CYS A 81 15.55 -1.71 -3.79
C CYS A 81 14.38 -1.17 -2.98
N ASP A 82 13.55 -0.35 -3.62
CA ASP A 82 12.29 0.18 -3.11
C ASP A 82 12.37 0.88 -1.74
N GLY A 83 13.58 1.25 -1.30
CA GLY A 83 13.81 1.92 -0.01
C GLY A 83 12.89 3.11 0.24
N PRO A 84 12.73 4.05 -0.72
CA PRO A 84 11.86 5.22 -0.56
C PRO A 84 10.38 4.89 -0.32
N SER A 85 9.93 3.71 -0.73
CA SER A 85 8.55 3.22 -0.56
C SER A 85 8.41 2.22 0.57
N ALA A 86 9.52 1.63 1.04
CA ALA A 86 9.50 0.61 2.08
C ALA A 86 9.12 1.20 3.44
N THR A 87 8.44 0.41 4.23
CA THR A 87 8.06 0.75 5.59
C THR A 87 9.17 0.38 6.56
N LYS A 88 9.41 1.23 7.54
CA LYS A 88 10.38 0.94 8.58
C LYS A 88 9.89 -0.21 9.47
N LEU A 89 10.73 -1.21 9.71
CA LEU A 89 10.34 -2.40 10.47
C LEU A 89 9.79 -2.05 11.86
N SER A 90 10.36 -1.04 12.53
CA SER A 90 9.89 -0.60 13.85
C SER A 90 8.47 -0.02 13.86
N GLU A 91 7.91 0.32 12.70
CA GLU A 91 6.54 0.85 12.57
C GLU A 91 5.51 -0.24 12.31
N MET A 92 5.95 -1.44 11.94
CA MET A 92 5.06 -2.51 11.49
C MET A 92 4.08 -2.97 12.56
N ALA A 93 4.49 -3.05 13.83
CA ALA A 93 3.58 -3.45 14.92
C ALA A 93 2.38 -2.49 15.03
N HIS A 94 2.64 -1.19 14.92
CA HIS A 94 1.58 -0.16 14.95
C HIS A 94 0.66 -0.26 13.72
N ILE A 95 1.25 -0.41 12.53
CA ILE A 95 0.50 -0.55 11.27
C ILE A 95 -0.40 -1.80 11.32
N LEU A 96 0.16 -2.94 11.70
CA LEU A 96 -0.57 -4.20 11.75
C LEU A 96 -1.73 -4.16 12.74
N LYS A 97 -1.54 -3.51 13.89
CA LYS A 97 -2.64 -3.35 14.85
C LYS A 97 -3.78 -2.52 14.27
N LYS A 98 -3.49 -1.36 13.69
CA LYS A 98 -4.50 -0.49 13.07
C LYS A 98 -5.24 -1.18 11.91
N VAL A 99 -4.49 -1.87 11.07
CA VAL A 99 -5.02 -2.65 9.95
C VAL A 99 -5.96 -3.76 10.45
N SER A 100 -5.53 -4.53 11.45
CA SER A 100 -6.32 -5.63 12.02
C SER A 100 -7.61 -5.13 12.67
N ASP A 101 -7.55 -4.04 13.41
CA ASP A 101 -8.72 -3.44 14.05
C ASP A 101 -9.76 -3.00 12.99
N LEU A 102 -9.30 -2.31 11.94
CA LEU A 102 -10.19 -1.87 10.86
C LEU A 102 -10.73 -3.05 10.04
N ASP A 103 -9.90 -4.03 9.71
CA ASP A 103 -10.31 -5.20 8.95
C ASP A 103 -11.42 -5.97 9.68
N SER A 104 -11.24 -6.17 10.98
CA SER A 104 -12.25 -6.81 11.83
C SER A 104 -13.57 -6.03 11.83
N PHE A 105 -13.49 -4.70 11.97
CA PHE A 105 -14.67 -3.85 11.91
C PHE A 105 -15.39 -3.94 10.56
N ILE A 106 -14.67 -3.80 9.46
CA ILE A 106 -15.25 -3.84 8.10
C ILE A 106 -15.93 -5.21 7.84
N LYS A 107 -15.29 -6.30 8.24
CA LYS A 107 -15.82 -7.65 8.01
C LYS A 107 -17.04 -7.97 8.87
N THR A 108 -17.21 -7.32 10.01
CA THR A 108 -18.40 -7.48 10.86
C THR A 108 -19.59 -6.64 10.39
N GLN A 109 -19.43 -5.72 9.43
CA GLN A 109 -20.49 -4.87 8.89
C GLN A 109 -21.27 -5.52 7.73
N LYS A 110 -20.92 -6.74 7.37
CA LYS A 110 -21.56 -7.45 6.25
C LYS A 110 -22.78 -8.26 6.71
#